data_2220c17ec8e5d4d3e9b25ff80ed402cc
#
_entry.id   2220c17ec8e5d4d3e9b25ff80ed402cc
#
_cell.length_a   1.000
_cell.length_b   1.000
_cell.length_c   1.000
_cell.angle_alpha   90.00
_cell.angle_beta   90.00
_cell.angle_gamma   90.00
#
_symmetry.space_group_name_H-M   'P 1'
#
loop_
_entity.id
_entity.type
_entity.pdbx_description
1 polymer ?
#
loop_
_entity_poly.entity_id
_entity_poly.type
_entity_poly.pdbx_seq_one_letter_code
_entity_poly.pdbx_strand_id
1 'polypeptide(L)'
;FFVFDADNIVDKNFIVNMYKKLCQGEDVVQGYRDIKNPTDNWITAGYALFYWTMHRLYHLARYNIGLSPLLNGTGFMVRFDVVKPNGWETETLTEDIEFSLKRIIQGKKLGWATDAIVYDEQPTSFKQSWSQRSRWTVGHMQCIKRYTVELFNSVRKHKTLMNFDGFLYIVGTTPMLVITMFLLIVNCLMYAGNAMSNFDFFINILNYLIPTFILPIAIALIVLILEKKPIRPMIKGLLCYPLFMGTWIVINIKCLFKRETSWQKIDHVRDIKILEVKE
;
A
#
# COMPACT_ATOMS: atom_id res chain seq x y z
N PHE A 1 8.18 -10.24 19.37
CA PHE A 1 6.94 -9.54 19.70
C PHE A 1 6.08 -9.32 18.46
N PHE A 2 4.80 -9.07 18.70
CA PHE A 2 3.80 -8.79 17.68
C PHE A 2 3.26 -7.39 17.85
N VAL A 3 2.87 -6.75 16.74
CA VAL A 3 2.29 -5.40 16.73
C VAL A 3 0.91 -5.45 16.09
N PHE A 4 -0.07 -4.92 16.81
CA PHE A 4 -1.45 -4.81 16.37
C PHE A 4 -2.01 -3.44 16.74
N ASP A 5 -2.87 -2.89 15.90
CA ASP A 5 -3.69 -1.76 16.26
C ASP A 5 -4.75 -2.21 17.29
N ALA A 6 -5.16 -1.30 18.17
CA ALA A 6 -6.04 -1.62 19.30
C ALA A 6 -7.45 -2.11 18.87
N ASP A 7 -7.85 -1.78 17.66
CA ASP A 7 -9.13 -2.18 17.05
C ASP A 7 -9.06 -3.46 16.24
N ASN A 8 -7.88 -4.06 16.09
CA ASN A 8 -7.71 -5.25 15.26
C ASN A 8 -8.36 -6.50 15.88
N ILE A 9 -8.94 -7.33 15.04
CA ILE A 9 -9.32 -8.70 15.38
C ILE A 9 -8.28 -9.64 14.78
N VAL A 10 -7.74 -10.54 15.59
CA VAL A 10 -6.65 -11.44 15.21
C VAL A 10 -7.17 -12.87 15.04
N ASP A 11 -6.87 -13.53 13.93
CA ASP A 11 -7.21 -14.95 13.73
C ASP A 11 -6.52 -15.81 14.80
N LYS A 12 -7.25 -16.81 15.30
CA LYS A 12 -6.77 -17.72 16.36
C LYS A 12 -5.45 -18.42 16.04
N ASN A 13 -5.16 -18.61 14.76
CA ASN A 13 -3.92 -19.27 14.31
C ASN A 13 -2.81 -18.28 13.97
N PHE A 14 -3.03 -16.97 14.12
CA PHE A 14 -2.09 -15.93 13.74
C PHE A 14 -0.70 -16.17 14.33
N ILE A 15 -0.62 -16.32 15.65
CA ILE A 15 0.67 -16.51 16.38
C ILE A 15 1.36 -17.79 15.90
N VAL A 16 0.62 -18.88 15.75
CA VAL A 16 1.19 -20.18 15.29
C VAL A 16 1.75 -20.03 13.86
N ASN A 17 1.04 -19.35 12.97
CA ASN A 17 1.48 -19.17 11.59
C ASN A 17 2.69 -18.21 11.49
N MET A 18 2.75 -17.17 12.32
CA MET A 18 3.93 -16.33 12.45
C MET A 18 5.14 -17.08 13.04
N TYR A 19 4.91 -17.92 14.05
CA TYR A 19 5.95 -18.73 14.65
C TYR A 19 6.57 -19.71 13.64
N LYS A 20 5.76 -20.30 12.75
CA LYS A 20 6.28 -21.12 11.64
C LYS A 20 7.29 -20.36 10.79
N LYS A 21 7.02 -19.08 10.49
CA LYS A 21 7.92 -18.21 9.73
C LYS A 21 9.21 -17.92 10.50
N LEU A 22 9.10 -17.68 11.81
CA LEU A 22 10.27 -17.52 12.68
C LEU A 22 11.17 -18.78 12.66
N CYS A 23 10.57 -19.97 12.72
CA CYS A 23 11.29 -21.24 12.63
C CYS A 23 11.95 -21.47 11.25
N GLN A 24 11.46 -20.80 10.20
CA GLN A 24 12.07 -20.78 8.86
C GLN A 24 13.21 -19.76 8.75
N GLY A 25 13.55 -19.05 9.83
CA GLY A 25 14.64 -18.07 9.87
C GLY A 25 14.23 -16.64 9.51
N GLU A 26 12.93 -16.34 9.42
CA GLU A 26 12.43 -15.00 9.13
C GLU A 26 12.45 -14.13 10.40
N ASP A 27 13.18 -13.04 10.39
CA ASP A 27 13.34 -12.14 11.55
C ASP A 27 12.21 -11.12 11.73
N VAL A 28 11.66 -10.68 10.62
CA VAL A 28 10.58 -9.69 10.55
C VAL A 28 9.56 -10.19 9.52
N VAL A 29 8.29 -10.32 9.91
CA VAL A 29 7.26 -10.96 9.07
C VAL A 29 6.00 -10.12 9.11
N GLN A 30 5.49 -9.75 7.94
CA GLN A 30 4.17 -9.15 7.77
C GLN A 30 3.12 -10.25 7.58
N GLY A 31 2.01 -10.16 8.30
CA GLY A 31 0.83 -10.98 8.11
C GLY A 31 -0.13 -10.42 7.06
N TYR A 32 -1.17 -11.18 6.79
CA TYR A 32 -2.24 -10.79 5.89
C TYR A 32 -3.23 -9.86 6.62
N ARG A 33 -3.32 -8.61 6.20
CA ARG A 33 -4.27 -7.63 6.73
C ARG A 33 -5.57 -7.70 5.93
N ASP A 34 -6.59 -8.33 6.50
CA ASP A 34 -7.94 -8.37 5.93
C ASP A 34 -8.81 -7.22 6.48
N ILE A 35 -9.96 -7.00 5.89
CA ILE A 35 -10.84 -5.87 6.20
C ILE A 35 -12.11 -6.36 6.88
N LYS A 36 -12.48 -5.73 8.03
CA LYS A 36 -13.70 -6.06 8.77
C LYS A 36 -14.96 -5.62 8.06
N ASN A 37 -14.93 -4.48 7.38
CA ASN A 37 -16.08 -3.78 6.83
C ASN A 37 -15.96 -3.49 5.32
N PRO A 38 -15.66 -4.49 4.47
CA PRO A 38 -15.34 -4.26 3.05
C PRO A 38 -16.54 -3.78 2.22
N THR A 39 -17.77 -3.96 2.71
CA THR A 39 -19.01 -3.71 1.97
C THR A 39 -19.86 -2.57 2.52
N ASP A 40 -19.40 -1.83 3.52
CA ASP A 40 -20.18 -0.75 4.15
C ASP A 40 -20.49 0.38 3.17
N ASN A 41 -19.48 0.80 2.41
CA ASN A 41 -19.66 1.79 1.37
C ASN A 41 -18.51 1.71 0.34
N TRP A 42 -18.52 2.61 -0.65
CA TRP A 42 -17.50 2.63 -1.72
C TRP A 42 -16.08 2.95 -1.21
N ILE A 43 -15.93 3.64 -0.07
CA ILE A 43 -14.64 3.98 0.52
C ILE A 43 -14.01 2.74 1.16
N THR A 44 -14.77 2.04 2.01
CA THR A 44 -14.32 0.81 2.67
C THR A 44 -14.05 -0.29 1.64
N ALA A 45 -14.89 -0.38 0.60
CA ALA A 45 -14.66 -1.27 -0.53
C ALA A 45 -13.38 -0.90 -1.30
N GLY A 46 -13.11 0.41 -1.49
CA GLY A 46 -11.88 0.90 -2.08
C GLY A 46 -10.64 0.47 -1.30
N TYR A 47 -10.66 0.58 0.02
CA TYR A 47 -9.59 0.07 0.89
C TYR A 47 -9.43 -1.45 0.80
N ALA A 48 -10.54 -2.19 0.83
CA ALA A 48 -10.48 -3.64 0.72
C ALA A 48 -9.82 -4.09 -0.59
N LEU A 49 -10.26 -3.53 -1.72
CA LEU A 49 -9.66 -3.81 -3.03
C LEU A 49 -8.19 -3.39 -3.09
N PHE A 50 -7.84 -2.26 -2.50
CA PHE A 50 -6.45 -1.79 -2.41
C PHE A 50 -5.57 -2.77 -1.62
N TYR A 51 -5.97 -3.15 -0.39
CA TYR A 51 -5.19 -4.06 0.44
C TYR A 51 -5.09 -5.45 -0.15
N TRP A 52 -6.18 -6.04 -0.65
CA TRP A 52 -6.13 -7.36 -1.30
C TRP A 52 -5.23 -7.35 -2.54
N THR A 53 -5.25 -6.26 -3.33
CA THR A 53 -4.34 -6.09 -4.47
C THR A 53 -2.89 -5.99 -4.00
N MET A 54 -2.62 -5.18 -2.98
CA MET A 54 -1.29 -5.05 -2.39
C MET A 54 -0.77 -6.38 -1.83
N HIS A 55 -1.61 -7.14 -1.14
CA HIS A 55 -1.23 -8.43 -0.58
C HIS A 55 -0.89 -9.44 -1.67
N ARG A 56 -1.75 -9.55 -2.68
CA ARG A 56 -1.59 -10.55 -3.74
C ARG A 56 -0.48 -10.23 -4.71
N LEU A 57 -0.54 -9.03 -5.30
CA LEU A 57 0.31 -8.65 -6.42
C LEU A 57 1.59 -7.93 -6.00
N TYR A 58 1.65 -7.42 -4.76
CA TYR A 58 2.83 -6.73 -4.26
C TYR A 58 3.58 -7.58 -3.22
N HIS A 59 2.99 -7.85 -2.04
CA HIS A 59 3.71 -8.53 -0.95
C HIS A 59 4.00 -10.00 -1.25
N LEU A 60 2.97 -10.79 -1.56
CA LEU A 60 3.12 -12.22 -1.87
C LEU A 60 3.96 -12.45 -3.12
N ALA A 61 3.73 -11.66 -4.19
CA ALA A 61 4.50 -11.77 -5.41
C ALA A 61 5.99 -11.51 -5.16
N ARG A 62 6.32 -10.42 -4.46
CA ARG A 62 7.71 -10.10 -4.08
C ARG A 62 8.34 -11.19 -3.23
N TYR A 63 7.64 -11.64 -2.21
CA TYR A 63 8.13 -12.72 -1.33
C TYR A 63 8.50 -13.98 -2.11
N ASN A 64 7.62 -14.40 -3.04
CA ASN A 64 7.81 -15.61 -3.84
C ASN A 64 8.99 -15.55 -4.81
N ILE A 65 9.32 -14.36 -5.32
CA ILE A 65 10.46 -14.16 -6.24
C ILE A 65 11.75 -13.72 -5.51
N GLY A 66 11.76 -13.78 -4.17
CA GLY A 66 12.94 -13.46 -3.37
C GLY A 66 13.16 -11.97 -3.09
N LEU A 67 12.21 -11.10 -3.46
CA LEU A 67 12.21 -9.69 -3.08
C LEU A 67 11.60 -9.50 -1.68
N SER A 68 11.70 -8.28 -1.13
CA SER A 68 11.17 -7.98 0.19
C SER A 68 9.74 -7.44 0.10
N PRO A 69 8.75 -8.05 0.79
CA PRO A 69 7.55 -7.31 1.17
C PRO A 69 7.92 -6.17 2.13
N LEU A 70 6.92 -5.33 2.45
CA LEU A 70 7.06 -4.25 3.43
C LEU A 70 6.06 -4.47 4.57
N LEU A 71 6.32 -3.88 5.72
CA LEU A 71 5.31 -3.75 6.77
C LEU A 71 4.20 -2.78 6.33
N ASN A 72 3.00 -2.96 6.86
CA ASN A 72 1.83 -2.15 6.53
C ASN A 72 1.03 -1.69 7.77
N GLY A 73 1.75 -1.33 8.84
CA GLY A 73 1.23 -0.68 10.04
C GLY A 73 0.82 -1.64 11.14
N THR A 74 0.22 -2.76 10.81
CA THR A 74 -0.34 -3.70 11.80
C THR A 74 -0.21 -5.16 11.38
N GLY A 75 -0.44 -6.10 12.31
CA GLY A 75 -0.41 -7.53 12.03
C GLY A 75 0.96 -8.04 11.61
N PHE A 76 2.03 -7.63 12.28
CA PHE A 76 3.38 -8.07 11.98
C PHE A 76 4.13 -8.60 13.21
N MET A 77 5.16 -9.38 12.95
CA MET A 77 6.06 -9.93 13.95
C MET A 77 7.48 -9.38 13.73
N VAL A 78 8.16 -9.09 14.84
CA VAL A 78 9.59 -8.76 14.85
C VAL A 78 10.29 -9.60 15.91
N ARG A 79 11.39 -10.23 15.55
CA ARG A 79 12.25 -10.93 16.51
C ARG A 79 12.92 -9.89 17.42
N PHE A 80 12.90 -10.13 18.72
CA PHE A 80 13.31 -9.15 19.74
C PHE A 80 14.75 -8.66 19.56
N ASP A 81 15.67 -9.53 19.18
CA ASP A 81 17.08 -9.20 18.97
C ASP A 81 17.33 -8.26 17.78
N VAL A 82 16.36 -8.13 16.85
CA VAL A 82 16.43 -7.15 15.75
C VAL A 82 16.31 -5.72 16.25
N VAL A 83 15.52 -5.49 17.30
CA VAL A 83 15.30 -4.14 17.87
C VAL A 83 16.04 -3.91 19.17
N LYS A 84 16.52 -4.98 19.84
CA LYS A 84 17.21 -4.88 21.13
C LYS A 84 18.40 -3.91 21.13
N PRO A 85 19.25 -3.83 20.10
CA PRO A 85 20.41 -2.94 20.13
C PRO A 85 20.08 -1.45 20.19
N ASN A 86 19.06 -1.04 19.44
CA ASN A 86 18.80 0.39 19.20
C ASN A 86 17.33 0.79 19.46
N GLY A 87 16.45 -0.15 19.78
CA GLY A 87 15.02 0.10 19.93
C GLY A 87 14.28 0.19 18.58
N TRP A 88 13.09 0.75 18.61
CA TRP A 88 12.27 1.04 17.42
C TRP A 88 12.58 2.46 16.92
N GLU A 89 13.68 2.59 16.21
CA GLU A 89 14.18 3.89 15.73
C GLU A 89 13.51 4.29 14.42
N THR A 90 12.35 4.90 14.50
CA THR A 90 11.66 5.49 13.34
C THR A 90 11.24 6.91 13.65
N GLU A 91 11.29 7.80 12.65
CA GLU A 91 11.05 9.24 12.81
C GLU A 91 10.01 9.76 11.82
N THR A 92 9.61 8.95 10.83
CA THR A 92 8.63 9.37 9.82
C THR A 92 7.21 9.02 10.24
N LEU A 93 6.22 9.63 9.57
CA LEU A 93 4.80 9.35 9.81
C LEU A 93 4.34 7.97 9.32
N THR A 94 5.22 7.22 8.65
CA THR A 94 5.03 5.83 8.21
C THR A 94 6.19 4.99 8.74
N GLU A 95 6.15 4.74 10.03
CA GLU A 95 7.17 4.01 10.79
C GLU A 95 7.41 2.60 10.25
N ASP A 96 6.36 1.97 9.75
CA ASP A 96 6.34 0.64 9.12
C ASP A 96 7.13 0.59 7.82
N ILE A 97 6.89 1.55 6.92
CA ILE A 97 7.65 1.71 5.68
C ILE A 97 9.11 2.04 6.01
N GLU A 98 9.35 3.00 6.91
CA GLU A 98 10.68 3.40 7.33
C GLU A 98 11.49 2.21 7.88
N PHE A 99 10.90 1.44 8.79
CA PHE A 99 11.55 0.26 9.35
C PHE A 99 11.88 -0.77 8.26
N SER A 100 10.94 -1.00 7.34
CA SER A 100 11.14 -1.91 6.22
C SER A 100 12.31 -1.48 5.32
N LEU A 101 12.40 -0.18 5.01
CA LEU A 101 13.50 0.37 4.21
C LEU A 101 14.86 0.23 4.90
N LYS A 102 14.92 0.47 6.22
CA LYS A 102 16.14 0.26 7.02
C LYS A 102 16.61 -1.19 6.93
N ARG A 103 15.69 -2.16 7.00
CA ARG A 103 16.03 -3.58 6.82
C ARG A 103 16.57 -3.87 5.42
N ILE A 104 15.92 -3.35 4.37
CA ILE A 104 16.37 -3.51 2.98
C ILE A 104 17.76 -2.89 2.78
N ILE A 105 18.03 -1.69 3.32
CA ILE A 105 19.35 -1.05 3.30
C ILE A 105 20.43 -1.95 3.90
N GLN A 106 20.10 -2.69 4.97
CA GLN A 106 20.98 -3.66 5.61
C GLN A 106 21.15 -4.97 4.80
N GLY A 107 20.47 -5.12 3.65
CA GLY A 107 20.47 -6.36 2.87
C GLY A 107 19.61 -7.46 3.50
N LYS A 108 18.67 -7.13 4.39
CA LYS A 108 17.78 -8.06 5.08
C LYS A 108 16.38 -8.05 4.47
N LYS A 109 15.90 -9.22 4.06
CA LYS A 109 14.55 -9.41 3.53
C LYS A 109 13.55 -9.52 4.68
N LEU A 110 12.34 -8.99 4.48
CA LEU A 110 11.19 -9.25 5.33
C LEU A 110 10.46 -10.50 4.84
N GLY A 111 9.81 -11.19 5.77
CA GLY A 111 8.95 -12.34 5.50
C GLY A 111 7.50 -11.94 5.21
N TRP A 112 6.75 -12.89 4.66
CA TRP A 112 5.32 -12.78 4.41
C TRP A 112 4.60 -14.03 4.90
N ALA A 113 3.51 -13.87 5.67
CA ALA A 113 2.70 -14.95 6.20
C ALA A 113 1.24 -14.80 5.74
N THR A 114 0.88 -15.43 4.62
CA THR A 114 -0.48 -15.38 4.05
C THR A 114 -1.55 -15.91 5.01
N ASP A 115 -1.20 -16.91 5.81
CA ASP A 115 -2.15 -17.59 6.73
C ASP A 115 -2.22 -16.94 8.12
N ALA A 116 -1.40 -15.92 8.39
CA ALA A 116 -1.46 -15.14 9.62
C ALA A 116 -2.35 -13.91 9.38
N ILE A 117 -3.64 -14.04 9.65
CA ILE A 117 -4.65 -13.06 9.27
C ILE A 117 -4.99 -12.14 10.45
N VAL A 118 -4.98 -10.85 10.19
CA VAL A 118 -5.51 -9.80 11.07
C VAL A 118 -6.60 -9.04 10.33
N TYR A 119 -7.70 -8.75 10.99
CA TYR A 119 -8.83 -8.03 10.46
C TYR A 119 -8.83 -6.60 11.00
N ASP A 120 -8.83 -5.65 10.09
CA ASP A 120 -8.72 -4.22 10.39
C ASP A 120 -9.97 -3.47 9.92
N GLU A 121 -10.36 -2.42 10.66
CA GLU A 121 -11.52 -1.58 10.31
C GLU A 121 -11.09 -0.39 9.47
N GLN A 122 -11.76 -0.19 8.33
CA GLN A 122 -11.46 0.93 7.46
C GLN A 122 -12.42 2.08 7.67
N PRO A 123 -11.96 3.34 7.51
CA PRO A 123 -12.78 4.51 7.70
C PRO A 123 -13.96 4.53 6.71
N THR A 124 -15.16 4.79 7.22
CA THR A 124 -16.39 4.91 6.42
C THR A 124 -16.60 6.31 5.84
N SER A 125 -15.92 7.32 6.41
CA SER A 125 -16.03 8.71 6.00
C SER A 125 -14.93 9.08 4.98
N PHE A 126 -15.32 9.80 3.91
CA PHE A 126 -14.36 10.31 2.92
C PHE A 126 -13.34 11.27 3.56
N LYS A 127 -13.77 12.10 4.52
CA LYS A 127 -12.91 13.05 5.23
C LYS A 127 -11.82 12.32 6.04
N GLN A 128 -12.20 11.28 6.78
CA GLN A 128 -11.25 10.45 7.55
C GLN A 128 -10.28 9.70 6.61
N SER A 129 -10.82 9.10 5.54
CA SER A 129 -10.03 8.43 4.50
C SER A 129 -9.02 9.39 3.85
N TRP A 130 -9.44 10.61 3.54
CA TRP A 130 -8.56 11.64 2.98
C TRP A 130 -7.42 12.00 3.93
N SER A 131 -7.74 12.25 5.20
CA SER A 131 -6.77 12.59 6.24
C SER A 131 -5.74 11.46 6.44
N GLN A 132 -6.20 10.21 6.55
CA GLN A 132 -5.35 9.04 6.70
C GLN A 132 -4.38 8.89 5.52
N ARG A 133 -4.90 8.92 4.29
CA ARG A 133 -4.07 8.80 3.07
C ARG A 133 -3.13 9.98 2.87
N SER A 134 -3.54 11.21 3.28
CA SER A 134 -2.64 12.37 3.29
C SER A 134 -1.47 12.15 4.23
N ARG A 135 -1.70 11.60 5.42
CA ARG A 135 -0.64 11.24 6.39
C ARG A 135 0.33 10.21 5.80
N TRP A 136 -0.20 9.15 5.16
CA TRP A 136 0.63 8.15 4.49
C TRP A 136 1.49 8.75 3.37
N THR A 137 0.90 9.63 2.56
CA THR A 137 1.62 10.34 1.50
C THR A 137 2.77 11.20 2.06
N VAL A 138 2.51 11.96 3.14
CA VAL A 138 3.55 12.78 3.79
C VAL A 138 4.65 11.89 4.37
N GLY A 139 4.30 10.79 5.05
CA GLY A 139 5.27 9.84 5.58
C GLY A 139 6.14 9.21 4.48
N HIS A 140 5.51 8.83 3.35
CA HIS A 140 6.25 8.32 2.20
C HIS A 140 7.22 9.37 1.62
N MET A 141 6.80 10.64 1.51
CA MET A 141 7.69 11.74 1.08
C MET A 141 8.85 11.98 2.06
N GLN A 142 8.61 11.82 3.37
CA GLN A 142 9.67 11.87 4.37
C GLN A 142 10.67 10.73 4.16
N CYS A 143 10.21 9.52 3.90
CA CYS A 143 11.05 8.37 3.57
C CYS A 143 11.87 8.61 2.28
N ILE A 144 11.26 9.15 1.21
CA ILE A 144 11.98 9.53 -0.01
C ILE A 144 13.14 10.47 0.33
N LYS A 145 12.85 11.57 1.01
CA LYS A 145 13.86 12.58 1.35
C LYS A 145 15.00 12.00 2.18
N ARG A 146 14.70 11.09 3.10
CA ARG A 146 15.67 10.58 4.07
C ARG A 146 16.48 9.41 3.52
N TYR A 147 15.86 8.46 2.83
CA TYR A 147 16.47 7.16 2.53
C TYR A 147 16.86 6.94 1.06
N THR A 148 16.53 7.84 0.12
CA THR A 148 16.84 7.64 -1.31
C THR A 148 18.34 7.40 -1.54
N VAL A 149 19.22 8.20 -0.93
CA VAL A 149 20.67 8.09 -1.11
C VAL A 149 21.20 6.79 -0.48
N GLU A 150 20.72 6.45 0.71
CA GLU A 150 21.14 5.24 1.42
C GLU A 150 20.68 3.97 0.67
N LEU A 151 19.45 3.97 0.14
CA LEU A 151 18.95 2.88 -0.70
C LEU A 151 19.76 2.73 -1.99
N PHE A 152 20.06 3.82 -2.67
CA PHE A 152 20.91 3.80 -3.85
C PHE A 152 22.30 3.23 -3.53
N ASN A 153 22.91 3.66 -2.43
CA ASN A 153 24.18 3.12 -1.97
C ASN A 153 24.08 1.63 -1.61
N SER A 154 22.95 1.20 -1.02
CA SER A 154 22.73 -0.21 -0.71
C SER A 154 22.64 -1.09 -1.96
N VAL A 155 22.05 -0.58 -3.05
CA VAL A 155 22.05 -1.25 -4.37
C VAL A 155 23.46 -1.50 -4.85
N ARG A 156 24.33 -0.49 -4.75
CA ARG A 156 25.76 -0.60 -5.16
C ARG A 156 26.54 -1.55 -4.26
N LYS A 157 26.24 -1.55 -2.95
CA LYS A 157 26.91 -2.37 -1.94
C LYS A 157 26.50 -3.85 -2.04
N HIS A 158 25.22 -4.15 -2.04
CA HIS A 158 24.70 -5.51 -1.98
C HIS A 158 24.54 -6.16 -3.36
N LYS A 159 24.33 -5.34 -4.41
CA LYS A 159 24.15 -5.77 -5.80
C LYS A 159 23.03 -6.81 -5.97
N THR A 160 21.95 -6.70 -5.19
CA THR A 160 20.80 -7.61 -5.24
C THR A 160 19.58 -6.95 -5.87
N LEU A 161 18.73 -7.75 -6.50
CA LEU A 161 17.43 -7.28 -7.04
C LEU A 161 16.52 -6.74 -5.93
N MET A 162 16.62 -7.29 -4.72
CA MET A 162 15.84 -6.82 -3.56
C MET A 162 16.17 -5.37 -3.20
N ASN A 163 17.46 -4.99 -3.14
CA ASN A 163 17.85 -3.62 -2.86
C ASN A 163 17.46 -2.68 -3.99
N PHE A 164 17.56 -3.12 -5.25
CA PHE A 164 17.09 -2.34 -6.40
C PHE A 164 15.58 -2.14 -6.40
N ASP A 165 14.79 -3.18 -6.12
CA ASP A 165 13.34 -3.09 -5.99
C ASP A 165 12.92 -2.15 -4.84
N GLY A 166 13.61 -2.21 -3.68
CA GLY A 166 13.39 -1.28 -2.57
C GLY A 166 13.69 0.18 -2.93
N PHE A 167 14.75 0.42 -3.69
CA PHE A 167 15.05 1.75 -4.23
C PHE A 167 13.95 2.21 -5.20
N LEU A 168 13.53 1.36 -6.16
CA LEU A 168 12.45 1.69 -7.09
C LEU A 168 11.11 1.93 -6.38
N TYR A 169 10.82 1.18 -5.32
CA TYR A 169 9.61 1.39 -4.53
C TYR A 169 9.50 2.81 -4.01
N ILE A 170 10.59 3.32 -3.41
CA ILE A 170 10.53 4.63 -2.75
C ILE A 170 10.56 5.78 -3.76
N VAL A 171 11.35 5.67 -4.84
CA VAL A 171 11.48 6.76 -5.81
C VAL A 171 10.50 6.67 -6.99
N GLY A 172 9.99 5.47 -7.31
CA GLY A 172 9.28 5.23 -8.56
C GLY A 172 7.88 5.85 -8.62
N THR A 173 7.17 5.92 -7.51
CA THR A 173 5.77 6.38 -7.48
C THR A 173 5.62 7.87 -7.80
N THR A 174 6.43 8.73 -7.20
CA THR A 174 6.35 10.18 -7.38
C THR A 174 6.80 10.65 -8.77
N PRO A 175 7.96 10.22 -9.31
CA PRO A 175 8.35 10.55 -10.68
C PRO A 175 7.35 10.07 -11.73
N MET A 176 6.80 8.87 -11.59
CA MET A 176 5.82 8.34 -12.53
C MET A 176 4.55 9.20 -12.59
N LEU A 177 4.06 9.66 -11.43
CA LEU A 177 2.95 10.60 -11.35
C LEU A 177 3.27 11.92 -12.07
N VAL A 178 4.44 12.51 -11.77
CA VAL A 178 4.87 13.79 -12.37
C VAL A 178 5.01 13.67 -13.88
N ILE A 179 5.62 12.59 -14.38
CA ILE A 179 5.75 12.32 -15.82
C ILE A 179 4.39 12.20 -16.48
N THR A 180 3.47 11.42 -15.89
CA THR A 180 2.11 11.25 -16.43
C THR A 180 1.37 12.58 -16.51
N MET A 181 1.42 13.40 -15.47
CA MET A 181 0.81 14.74 -15.46
C MET A 181 1.44 15.67 -16.49
N PHE A 182 2.77 15.66 -16.61
CA PHE A 182 3.48 16.44 -17.62
C PHE A 182 3.06 16.05 -19.05
N LEU A 183 3.03 14.75 -19.36
CA LEU A 183 2.61 14.27 -20.68
C LEU A 183 1.16 14.64 -20.98
N LEU A 184 0.26 14.60 -20.00
CA LEU A 184 -1.14 15.03 -20.17
C LEU A 184 -1.21 16.53 -20.49
N ILE A 185 -0.46 17.37 -19.77
CA ILE A 185 -0.41 18.82 -20.03
C ILE A 185 0.14 19.10 -21.44
N VAL A 186 1.24 18.46 -21.83
CA VAL A 186 1.82 18.60 -23.18
C VAL A 186 0.81 18.22 -24.24
N ASN A 187 0.06 17.12 -24.06
CA ASN A 187 -0.99 16.68 -24.97
C ASN A 187 -2.09 17.75 -25.15
N CYS A 188 -2.57 18.32 -24.05
CA CYS A 188 -3.57 19.39 -24.09
C CYS A 188 -3.04 20.66 -24.79
N LEU A 189 -1.78 21.04 -24.55
CA LEU A 189 -1.16 22.20 -25.19
C LEU A 189 -0.97 21.99 -26.70
N MET A 190 -0.54 20.80 -27.14
CA MET A 190 -0.40 20.48 -28.55
C MET A 190 -1.74 20.52 -29.29
N TYR A 191 -2.80 20.03 -28.66
CA TYR A 191 -4.15 20.14 -29.22
C TYR A 191 -4.63 21.60 -29.31
N ALA A 192 -4.47 22.37 -28.23
CA ALA A 192 -4.85 23.78 -28.20
C ALA A 192 -4.06 24.65 -29.22
N GLY A 193 -2.80 24.28 -29.49
CA GLY A 193 -1.97 24.94 -30.52
C GLY A 193 -2.19 24.45 -31.95
N ASN A 194 -3.20 23.63 -32.20
CA ASN A 194 -3.49 22.99 -33.52
C ASN A 194 -2.30 22.15 -34.06
N ALA A 195 -1.42 21.70 -33.17
CA ALA A 195 -0.29 20.82 -33.51
C ALA A 195 -0.68 19.33 -33.51
N MET A 196 -1.96 19.01 -33.26
CA MET A 196 -2.49 17.65 -33.17
C MET A 196 -3.89 17.60 -33.77
N SER A 197 -4.19 16.54 -34.51
CA SER A 197 -5.54 16.30 -35.03
C SER A 197 -6.53 15.92 -33.92
N ASN A 198 -7.83 16.14 -34.18
CA ASN A 198 -8.90 15.70 -33.27
C ASN A 198 -8.83 14.18 -33.01
N PHE A 199 -8.49 13.40 -34.02
CA PHE A 199 -8.37 11.93 -33.91
C PHE A 199 -7.19 11.55 -32.98
N ASP A 200 -6.02 12.13 -33.19
CA ASP A 200 -4.84 11.84 -32.37
C ASP A 200 -5.07 12.28 -30.90
N PHE A 201 -5.70 13.42 -30.68
CA PHE A 201 -6.07 13.87 -29.35
C PHE A 201 -7.02 12.87 -28.66
N PHE A 202 -8.05 12.41 -29.37
CA PHE A 202 -8.98 11.42 -28.86
C PHE A 202 -8.28 10.09 -28.50
N ILE A 203 -7.42 9.59 -29.38
CA ILE A 203 -6.64 8.37 -29.11
C ILE A 203 -5.73 8.55 -27.87
N ASN A 204 -5.08 9.70 -27.77
CA ASN A 204 -4.24 10.01 -26.62
C ASN A 204 -5.04 10.05 -25.31
N ILE A 205 -6.23 10.67 -25.31
CA ILE A 205 -7.12 10.65 -24.14
C ILE A 205 -7.52 9.23 -23.77
N LEU A 206 -7.86 8.37 -24.74
CA LEU A 206 -8.15 6.95 -24.48
C LEU A 206 -6.96 6.23 -23.84
N ASN A 207 -5.74 6.52 -24.27
CA ASN A 207 -4.51 5.94 -23.69
C ASN A 207 -4.30 6.34 -22.22
N TYR A 208 -4.90 7.45 -21.73
CA TYR A 208 -4.92 7.80 -20.31
C TYR A 208 -6.12 7.19 -19.58
N LEU A 209 -7.28 7.13 -20.21
CA LEU A 209 -8.51 6.61 -19.60
C LEU A 209 -8.43 5.11 -19.31
N ILE A 210 -7.89 4.33 -20.26
CA ILE A 210 -7.80 2.85 -20.11
C ILE A 210 -6.96 2.48 -18.88
N PRO A 211 -5.70 2.92 -18.71
CA PRO A 211 -4.92 2.59 -17.52
C PRO A 211 -5.53 3.16 -16.23
N THR A 212 -6.19 4.30 -16.30
CA THR A 212 -6.71 4.98 -15.10
C THR A 212 -8.02 4.39 -14.61
N PHE A 213 -8.90 3.94 -15.49
CA PHE A 213 -10.24 3.48 -15.13
C PHE A 213 -10.47 2.00 -15.35
N ILE A 214 -10.09 1.45 -16.51
CA ILE A 214 -10.39 0.07 -16.86
C ILE A 214 -9.43 -0.90 -16.18
N LEU A 215 -8.14 -0.62 -16.24
CA LEU A 215 -7.12 -1.51 -15.70
C LEU A 215 -7.24 -1.73 -14.18
N PRO A 216 -7.48 -0.71 -13.32
CA PRO A 216 -7.72 -0.93 -11.90
C PRO A 216 -8.94 -1.83 -11.62
N ILE A 217 -10.03 -1.69 -12.37
CA ILE A 217 -11.20 -2.55 -12.25
C ILE A 217 -10.86 -3.99 -12.62
N ALA A 218 -10.18 -4.19 -13.75
CA ALA A 218 -9.79 -5.52 -14.22
C ALA A 218 -8.85 -6.22 -13.22
N ILE A 219 -7.83 -5.51 -12.75
CA ILE A 219 -6.90 -6.03 -11.73
C ILE A 219 -7.63 -6.38 -10.45
N ALA A 220 -8.48 -5.49 -9.93
CA ALA A 220 -9.22 -5.72 -8.70
C ALA A 220 -10.19 -6.91 -8.84
N LEU A 221 -10.83 -7.08 -9.99
CA LEU A 221 -11.69 -8.24 -10.27
C LEU A 221 -10.89 -9.55 -10.26
N ILE A 222 -9.72 -9.56 -10.92
CA ILE A 222 -8.81 -10.72 -10.90
C ILE A 222 -8.40 -11.04 -9.47
N VAL A 223 -8.07 -10.03 -8.67
CA VAL A 223 -7.67 -10.22 -7.26
C VAL A 223 -8.84 -10.76 -6.43
N LEU A 224 -10.06 -10.27 -6.60
CA LEU A 224 -11.24 -10.84 -5.92
C LEU A 224 -11.38 -12.34 -6.20
N ILE A 225 -11.17 -12.76 -7.44
CA ILE A 225 -11.22 -14.17 -7.84
C ILE A 225 -10.09 -14.96 -7.17
N LEU A 226 -8.85 -14.46 -7.23
CA LEU A 226 -7.66 -15.11 -6.67
C LEU A 226 -7.71 -15.22 -5.15
N GLU A 227 -8.26 -14.21 -4.45
CA GLU A 227 -8.44 -14.18 -3.00
C GLU A 227 -9.74 -14.86 -2.55
N LYS A 228 -10.52 -15.41 -3.50
CA LYS A 228 -11.83 -16.06 -3.24
C LYS A 228 -12.80 -15.16 -2.47
N LYS A 229 -12.76 -13.87 -2.72
CA LYS A 229 -13.66 -12.88 -2.09
C LYS A 229 -14.98 -12.79 -2.86
N PRO A 230 -16.10 -12.49 -2.18
CA PRO A 230 -17.39 -12.44 -2.83
C PRO A 230 -17.50 -11.24 -3.78
N ILE A 231 -17.73 -11.50 -5.07
CA ILE A 231 -17.76 -10.44 -6.10
C ILE A 231 -19.06 -9.62 -6.01
N ARG A 232 -20.21 -10.30 -5.82
CA ARG A 232 -21.53 -9.65 -5.87
C ARG A 232 -21.68 -8.46 -4.92
N PRO A 233 -21.33 -8.55 -3.62
CA PRO A 233 -21.42 -7.42 -2.72
C PRO A 233 -20.37 -6.32 -3.02
N MET A 234 -19.30 -6.66 -3.73
CA MET A 234 -18.20 -5.74 -4.06
C MET A 234 -18.40 -4.97 -5.38
N ILE A 235 -19.47 -5.25 -6.17
CA ILE A 235 -19.66 -4.65 -7.51
C ILE A 235 -19.62 -3.12 -7.45
N LYS A 236 -20.35 -2.50 -6.51
CA LYS A 236 -20.37 -1.04 -6.36
C LYS A 236 -18.98 -0.49 -6.03
N GLY A 237 -18.28 -1.16 -5.11
CA GLY A 237 -16.90 -0.80 -4.76
C GLY A 237 -15.95 -0.96 -5.94
N LEU A 238 -16.09 -2.03 -6.72
CA LEU A 238 -15.28 -2.30 -7.90
C LEU A 238 -15.45 -1.21 -8.96
N LEU A 239 -16.68 -0.78 -9.24
CA LEU A 239 -16.95 0.31 -10.19
C LEU A 239 -16.45 1.66 -9.70
N CYS A 240 -16.48 1.91 -8.38
CA CYS A 240 -15.96 3.13 -7.77
C CYS A 240 -14.44 3.08 -7.50
N TYR A 241 -13.79 1.93 -7.67
CA TYR A 241 -12.38 1.77 -7.33
C TYR A 241 -11.43 2.72 -8.09
N PRO A 242 -11.61 2.97 -9.41
CA PRO A 242 -10.80 3.98 -10.10
C PRO A 242 -10.95 5.38 -9.51
N LEU A 243 -12.16 5.75 -9.08
CA LEU A 243 -12.39 7.02 -8.39
C LEU A 243 -11.63 7.08 -7.06
N PHE A 244 -11.70 6.01 -6.26
CA PHE A 244 -10.95 5.90 -5.01
C PHE A 244 -9.44 6.06 -5.26
N MET A 245 -8.88 5.35 -6.24
CA MET A 245 -7.46 5.46 -6.62
C MET A 245 -7.14 6.84 -7.19
N GLY A 246 -8.01 7.43 -8.01
CA GLY A 246 -7.85 8.77 -8.59
C GLY A 246 -7.77 9.87 -7.53
N THR A 247 -8.48 9.75 -6.40
CA THR A 247 -8.36 10.71 -5.29
C THR A 247 -6.96 10.73 -4.69
N TRP A 248 -6.18 9.66 -4.81
CA TRP A 248 -4.79 9.62 -4.34
C TRP A 248 -3.87 10.54 -5.14
N ILE A 249 -4.15 10.72 -6.43
CA ILE A 249 -3.42 11.69 -7.28
C ILE A 249 -3.58 13.09 -6.70
N VAL A 250 -4.82 13.49 -6.38
CA VAL A 250 -5.12 14.80 -5.80
C VAL A 250 -4.46 14.98 -4.43
N ILE A 251 -4.50 13.93 -3.59
CA ILE A 251 -3.82 13.92 -2.29
C ILE A 251 -2.31 14.13 -2.46
N ASN A 252 -1.66 13.40 -3.37
CA ASN A 252 -0.24 13.53 -3.63
C ASN A 252 0.15 14.95 -4.06
N ILE A 253 -0.61 15.54 -5.00
CA ILE A 253 -0.39 16.93 -5.46
C ILE A 253 -0.55 17.91 -4.30
N LYS A 254 -1.65 17.80 -3.50
CA LYS A 254 -1.88 18.66 -2.34
C LYS A 254 -0.73 18.58 -1.33
N CYS A 255 -0.23 17.37 -1.04
CA CYS A 255 0.84 17.14 -0.08
C CYS A 255 2.20 17.68 -0.52
N LEU A 256 2.43 17.96 -1.81
CA LEU A 256 3.62 18.68 -2.28
C LEU A 256 3.67 20.12 -1.75
N PHE A 257 2.50 20.76 -1.63
CA PHE A 257 2.39 22.17 -1.24
C PHE A 257 2.01 22.36 0.23
N LYS A 258 1.12 21.52 0.76
CA LYS A 258 0.63 21.60 2.14
C LYS A 258 0.76 20.24 2.83
N ARG A 259 1.67 20.14 3.79
CA ARG A 259 1.92 18.93 4.57
C ARG A 259 1.04 18.91 5.81
N GLU A 260 0.13 17.94 5.91
CA GLU A 260 -0.60 17.65 7.14
C GLU A 260 0.26 16.67 7.96
N THR A 261 0.69 17.10 9.14
CA THR A 261 1.54 16.31 10.05
C THR A 261 0.79 15.85 11.31
N SER A 262 -0.46 16.29 11.50
CA SER A 262 -1.24 15.93 12.69
C SER A 262 -1.92 14.58 12.51
N TRP A 263 -1.75 13.71 13.51
CA TRP A 263 -2.55 12.50 13.63
C TRP A 263 -3.99 12.85 13.97
N GLN A 264 -4.95 12.36 13.20
CA GLN A 264 -6.37 12.50 13.51
C GLN A 264 -6.91 11.11 13.88
N LYS A 265 -7.65 11.07 14.99
CA LYS A 265 -8.35 9.85 15.43
C LYS A 265 -9.35 9.43 14.34
N ILE A 266 -9.34 8.15 13.99
CA ILE A 266 -10.38 7.52 13.18
C ILE A 266 -11.42 6.97 14.13
N ASP A 267 -12.70 7.28 13.87
CA ASP A 267 -13.77 6.73 14.68
C ASP A 267 -14.06 5.30 14.21
N HIS A 268 -13.90 4.36 15.11
CA HIS A 268 -14.25 2.96 14.91
C HIS A 268 -15.67 2.76 15.43
N VAL A 269 -16.57 2.27 14.59
CA VAL A 269 -18.01 2.19 14.88
C VAL A 269 -18.51 0.76 14.99
N ARG A 270 -17.64 -0.24 14.73
CA ARG A 270 -18.05 -1.64 14.74
C ARG A 270 -17.41 -2.44 15.87
N ASP A 271 -18.27 -2.87 16.79
CA ASP A 271 -17.95 -3.92 17.78
C ASP A 271 -18.31 -5.30 17.16
N ILE A 272 -17.46 -5.80 16.28
CA ILE A 272 -17.66 -7.09 15.58
C ILE A 272 -16.85 -8.17 16.28
N LYS A 273 -17.48 -9.32 16.53
CA LYS A 273 -16.78 -10.50 17.05
C LYS A 273 -16.11 -11.28 15.90
N ILE A 274 -15.05 -12.03 16.23
CA ILE A 274 -14.27 -12.81 15.25
C ILE A 274 -15.13 -13.81 14.44
N LEU A 275 -16.24 -14.30 15.00
CA LEU A 275 -17.16 -15.20 14.31
C LEU A 275 -17.92 -14.50 13.18
N GLU A 276 -18.22 -13.22 13.32
CA GLU A 276 -18.98 -12.42 12.36
C GLU A 276 -18.12 -11.95 11.17
N VAL A 277 -16.80 -12.01 11.31
CA VAL A 277 -15.87 -11.59 10.23
C VAL A 277 -15.66 -12.71 9.20
N LYS A 278 -16.01 -13.96 9.54
CA LYS A 278 -15.80 -15.16 8.71
C LYS A 278 -17.02 -15.57 7.89
N GLU A 279 -18.18 -14.94 8.09
CA GLU A 279 -19.39 -15.13 7.31
C GLU A 279 -19.46 -14.08 6.17
#